data_97227baec8fdf79c100e1fa2f4731cbe
#
_entry.id   97227baec8fdf79c100e1fa2f4731cbe
#
_cell.length_a   1.000
_cell.length_b   1.000
_cell.length_c   1.000
_cell.angle_alpha   90.00
_cell.angle_beta   90.00
_cell.angle_gamma   90.00
#
_symmetry.space_group_name_H-M   'P 1'
#
loop_
_entity.id
_entity.type
_entity.pdbx_description
1 polymer ?
#
loop_
_entity_poly.entity_id
_entity_poly.type
_entity_poly.pdbx_seq_one_letter_code
_entity_poly.pdbx_strand_id
1 'polypeptide(L)'
;QVPPLYGAHPQLGGPKRPGPATAAAVLGIIGGSLGLFPAIIVLLAAVKVRETESAAGSADITFIILFTLGLATTVTVITLLVTGITFLKGKGYAVLLSAVIAQLALAALYVAIMLLALDSIIQSMRNRSSETGALVFIIFCILIGLGMAVSNLVLLCKPATRQWAKQVS
;
A
#
# COMPACT_ATOMS: atom_id res chain seq x y z
N GLN A 1 63.83 6.07 1.08
CA GLN A 1 62.72 7.02 0.95
C GLN A 1 61.45 6.20 1.03
N VAL A 2 60.72 6.30 2.16
CA VAL A 2 59.41 5.68 2.38
C VAL A 2 58.39 6.59 1.70
N PRO A 3 57.53 6.08 0.75
CA PRO A 3 56.50 6.90 0.17
C PRO A 3 55.47 7.31 1.24
N PRO A 4 54.95 8.54 1.20
CA PRO A 4 54.00 8.99 2.18
C PRO A 4 52.76 8.10 2.10
N LEU A 5 52.42 7.46 3.22
CA LEU A 5 51.12 6.84 3.45
C LEU A 5 50.05 7.94 3.31
N TYR A 6 49.46 8.04 2.14
CA TYR A 6 48.21 8.81 1.95
C TYR A 6 47.21 8.25 2.95
N GLY A 7 46.95 9.02 3.98
CA GLY A 7 46.03 8.67 5.04
C GLY A 7 44.70 8.28 4.46
N ALA A 8 44.31 7.03 4.67
CA ALA A 8 42.94 6.63 4.51
C ALA A 8 42.12 7.54 5.43
N HIS A 9 41.47 8.56 4.85
CA HIS A 9 40.47 9.32 5.57
C HIS A 9 39.46 8.31 6.14
N PRO A 10 39.24 8.25 7.45
CA PRO A 10 38.18 7.43 7.99
C PRO A 10 36.90 7.88 7.30
N GLN A 11 36.31 7.00 6.53
CA GLN A 11 34.99 7.25 5.94
C GLN A 11 34.00 7.41 7.10
N LEU A 12 33.76 8.65 7.49
CA LEU A 12 32.72 9.07 8.44
C LEU A 12 31.30 8.85 7.89
N GLY A 13 31.16 8.04 6.82
CA GLY A 13 29.92 7.66 6.24
C GLY A 13 29.45 6.31 6.80
N GLY A 14 28.35 6.27 7.51
CA GLY A 14 27.68 5.02 7.86
C GLY A 14 27.45 4.11 6.63
N PRO A 15 27.08 2.85 6.82
CA PRO A 15 26.99 1.87 5.74
C PRO A 15 26.16 2.42 4.58
N LYS A 16 26.76 2.45 3.37
CA LYS A 16 26.08 2.97 2.17
C LYS A 16 24.79 2.21 1.94
N ARG A 17 23.68 2.96 1.82
CA ARG A 17 22.36 2.38 1.57
C ARG A 17 22.33 1.72 0.19
N PRO A 18 21.92 0.43 0.09
CA PRO A 18 21.79 -0.22 -1.21
C PRO A 18 20.61 0.37 -2.00
N GLY A 19 20.75 0.44 -3.34
CA GLY A 19 19.71 0.95 -4.22
C GLY A 19 18.32 0.31 -4.01
N PRO A 20 18.20 -1.01 -3.85
CA PRO A 20 16.91 -1.66 -3.57
C PRO A 20 16.23 -1.18 -2.29
N ALA A 21 16.97 -0.83 -1.24
CA ALA A 21 16.39 -0.29 0.01
C ALA A 21 15.81 1.11 -0.20
N THR A 22 16.50 1.96 -0.97
CA THR A 22 15.98 3.28 -1.33
C THR A 22 14.74 3.17 -2.21
N ALA A 23 14.76 2.27 -3.21
CA ALA A 23 13.62 2.04 -4.09
C ALA A 23 12.39 1.54 -3.31
N ALA A 24 12.57 0.62 -2.36
CA ALA A 24 11.47 0.14 -1.51
C ALA A 24 10.86 1.27 -0.66
N ALA A 25 11.67 2.15 -0.09
CA ALA A 25 11.20 3.29 0.67
C ALA A 25 10.40 4.28 -0.19
N VAL A 26 10.90 4.60 -1.38
CA VAL A 26 10.23 5.51 -2.34
C VAL A 26 8.91 4.91 -2.81
N LEU A 27 8.89 3.61 -3.16
CA LEU A 27 7.65 2.91 -3.52
C LEU A 27 6.64 2.87 -2.37
N GLY A 28 7.09 2.72 -1.12
CA GLY A 28 6.25 2.81 0.07
C GLY A 28 5.58 4.19 0.20
N ILE A 29 6.34 5.26 -0.02
CA ILE A 29 5.84 6.64 0.03
C ILE A 29 4.85 6.90 -1.11
N ILE A 30 5.21 6.55 -2.35
CA ILE A 30 4.36 6.75 -3.53
C ILE A 30 3.08 5.90 -3.39
N GLY A 31 3.21 4.61 -3.02
CA GLY A 31 2.08 3.71 -2.82
C GLY A 31 1.17 4.17 -1.69
N GLY A 32 1.74 4.67 -0.59
CA GLY A 32 1.00 5.30 0.50
C GLY A 32 0.24 6.53 0.05
N SER A 33 0.87 7.44 -0.68
CA SER A 33 0.23 8.67 -1.16
C SER A 33 -0.90 8.40 -2.14
N LEU A 34 -0.67 7.51 -3.12
CA LEU A 34 -1.70 7.13 -4.10
C LEU A 34 -2.83 6.32 -3.48
N GLY A 35 -2.53 5.50 -2.45
CA GLY A 35 -3.50 4.68 -1.75
C GLY A 35 -4.50 5.47 -0.89
N LEU A 36 -4.18 6.71 -0.50
CA LEU A 36 -5.11 7.57 0.24
C LEU A 36 -6.37 7.90 -0.58
N PHE A 37 -6.23 8.07 -1.88
CA PHE A 37 -7.34 8.43 -2.77
C PHE A 37 -8.45 7.36 -2.76
N PRO A 38 -8.18 6.09 -3.10
CA PRO A 38 -9.20 5.04 -3.04
C PRO A 38 -9.70 4.78 -1.61
N ALA A 39 -8.87 4.94 -0.58
CA ALA A 39 -9.30 4.79 0.80
C ALA A 39 -10.38 5.81 1.18
N ILE A 40 -10.23 7.07 0.79
CA ILE A 40 -11.22 8.12 1.01
C ILE A 40 -12.49 7.81 0.23
N ILE A 41 -12.39 7.38 -1.03
CA ILE A 41 -13.56 7.01 -1.86
C ILE A 41 -14.37 5.90 -1.20
N VAL A 42 -13.73 4.86 -0.68
CA VAL A 42 -14.42 3.75 0.01
C VAL A 42 -15.13 4.23 1.28
N LEU A 43 -14.51 5.12 2.06
CA LEU A 43 -15.14 5.71 3.25
C LEU A 43 -16.35 6.56 2.88
N LEU A 44 -16.25 7.40 1.84
CA LEU A 44 -17.37 8.19 1.34
C LEU A 44 -18.50 7.31 0.80
N ALA A 45 -18.17 6.23 0.10
CA ALA A 45 -19.15 5.25 -0.37
C ALA A 45 -19.88 4.59 0.80
N ALA A 46 -19.19 4.24 1.88
CA ALA A 46 -19.82 3.70 3.08
C ALA A 46 -20.85 4.67 3.67
N VAL A 47 -20.50 5.97 3.81
CA VAL A 47 -21.44 6.99 4.30
C VAL A 47 -22.65 7.11 3.40
N LYS A 48 -22.45 7.11 2.07
CA LYS A 48 -23.54 7.18 1.09
C LYS A 48 -24.50 5.99 1.19
N VAL A 49 -23.98 4.77 1.35
CA VAL A 49 -24.83 3.56 1.54
C VAL A 49 -25.72 3.74 2.76
N ARG A 50 -25.18 4.26 3.87
CA ARG A 50 -25.97 4.51 5.09
C ARG A 50 -27.08 5.54 4.87
N GLU A 51 -26.81 6.62 4.13
CA GLU A 51 -27.81 7.67 3.84
C GLU A 51 -28.96 7.16 2.95
N THR A 52 -28.65 6.32 1.95
CA THR A 52 -29.61 5.91 0.93
C THR A 52 -30.43 4.69 1.33
N GLU A 53 -29.88 3.78 2.14
CA GLU A 53 -30.49 2.48 2.45
C GLU A 53 -30.99 2.35 3.89
N SER A 54 -31.03 3.43 4.67
CA SER A 54 -31.43 3.42 6.09
C SER A 54 -32.83 2.81 6.35
N ALA A 55 -33.66 2.62 5.32
CA ALA A 55 -34.98 2.05 5.42
C ALA A 55 -35.05 0.50 5.31
N ALA A 56 -33.96 -0.19 4.95
CA ALA A 56 -34.00 -1.59 4.48
C ALA A 56 -33.22 -2.59 5.38
N GLY A 57 -32.79 -2.26 6.60
CA GLY A 57 -32.16 -3.20 7.52
C GLY A 57 -30.84 -3.90 7.07
N SER A 58 -30.66 -4.08 5.77
CA SER A 58 -29.44 -4.62 5.14
C SER A 58 -28.34 -3.57 5.01
N ALA A 59 -28.67 -2.30 5.08
CA ALA A 59 -27.75 -1.16 5.00
C ALA A 59 -26.68 -1.21 6.09
N ASP A 60 -27.00 -1.66 7.28
CA ASP A 60 -26.08 -1.66 8.41
C ASP A 60 -24.91 -2.62 8.19
N ILE A 61 -25.15 -3.80 7.62
CA ILE A 61 -24.07 -4.78 7.37
C ILE A 61 -23.15 -4.27 6.25
N THR A 62 -23.71 -3.78 5.16
CA THR A 62 -22.92 -3.24 4.04
C THR A 62 -22.10 -2.04 4.46
N PHE A 63 -22.70 -1.13 5.25
CA PHE A 63 -22.00 0.01 5.83
C PHE A 63 -20.82 -0.45 6.72
N ILE A 64 -21.06 -1.39 7.65
CA ILE A 64 -20.02 -1.87 8.55
C ILE A 64 -18.84 -2.48 7.77
N ILE A 65 -19.12 -3.30 6.76
CA ILE A 65 -18.09 -3.93 5.92
C ILE A 65 -17.28 -2.85 5.18
N LEU A 66 -17.93 -1.94 4.47
CA LEU A 66 -17.25 -0.90 3.70
C LEU A 66 -16.48 0.06 4.60
N PHE A 67 -17.06 0.46 5.73
CA PHE A 67 -16.42 1.37 6.68
C PHE A 67 -15.18 0.73 7.32
N THR A 68 -15.30 -0.52 7.77
CA THR A 68 -14.17 -1.26 8.36
C THR A 68 -13.05 -1.46 7.34
N LEU A 69 -13.40 -1.81 6.11
CA LEU A 69 -12.45 -2.01 5.02
C LEU A 69 -11.75 -0.69 4.63
N GLY A 70 -12.50 0.40 4.53
CA GLY A 70 -11.98 1.73 4.26
C GLY A 70 -11.04 2.22 5.38
N LEU A 71 -11.43 1.98 6.65
CA LEU A 71 -10.61 2.34 7.79
C LEU A 71 -9.30 1.52 7.83
N ALA A 72 -9.37 0.20 7.64
CA ALA A 72 -8.20 -0.67 7.58
C ALA A 72 -7.24 -0.26 6.45
N THR A 73 -7.78 0.09 5.29
CA THR A 73 -6.99 0.59 4.16
C THR A 73 -6.31 1.90 4.51
N THR A 74 -7.03 2.85 5.11
CA THR A 74 -6.49 4.16 5.52
C THR A 74 -5.35 4.00 6.51
N VAL A 75 -5.51 3.17 7.54
CA VAL A 75 -4.47 2.90 8.53
C VAL A 75 -3.23 2.26 7.87
N THR A 76 -3.42 1.29 6.99
CA THR A 76 -2.32 0.62 6.28
C THR A 76 -1.55 1.60 5.39
N VAL A 77 -2.25 2.46 4.67
CA VAL A 77 -1.67 3.46 3.77
C VAL A 77 -0.87 4.51 4.55
N ILE A 78 -1.40 5.02 5.66
CA ILE A 78 -0.69 5.95 6.54
C ILE A 78 0.56 5.27 7.13
N THR A 79 0.43 4.01 7.57
CA THR A 79 1.55 3.24 8.09
C THR A 79 2.64 3.06 7.03
N LEU A 80 2.30 2.75 5.78
CA LEU A 80 3.25 2.65 4.68
C LEU A 80 3.98 3.97 4.42
N LEU A 81 3.27 5.09 4.46
CA LEU A 81 3.83 6.41 4.25
C LEU A 81 4.83 6.76 5.35
N VAL A 82 4.44 6.62 6.61
CA VAL A 82 5.30 6.90 7.77
C VAL A 82 6.49 5.95 7.82
N THR A 83 6.28 4.65 7.58
CA THR A 83 7.36 3.66 7.62
C THR A 83 8.30 3.77 6.43
N GLY A 84 7.81 4.17 5.25
CA GLY A 84 8.67 4.53 4.12
C GLY A 84 9.64 5.65 4.47
N ILE A 85 9.16 6.72 5.13
CA ILE A 85 9.99 7.84 5.59
C ILE A 85 10.97 7.40 6.68
N THR A 86 10.53 6.60 7.67
CA THR A 86 11.40 6.12 8.75
C THR A 86 12.45 5.14 8.25
N PHE A 87 12.11 4.33 7.25
CA PHE A 87 13.05 3.42 6.59
C PHE A 87 14.13 4.19 5.81
N LEU A 88 13.80 5.35 5.25
CA LEU A 88 14.84 6.26 4.71
C LEU A 88 15.84 6.74 5.79
N LYS A 89 15.45 6.74 7.06
CA LYS A 89 16.35 7.06 8.19
C LYS A 89 17.09 5.83 8.74
N GLY A 90 16.96 4.67 8.09
CA GLY A 90 17.62 3.43 8.49
C GLY A 90 16.91 2.64 9.59
N LYS A 91 15.65 2.98 9.92
CA LYS A 91 14.90 2.32 10.99
C LYS A 91 13.57 1.78 10.47
N GLY A 92 13.02 0.74 11.12
CA GLY A 92 11.65 0.29 10.87
C GLY A 92 11.49 -0.72 9.73
N TYR A 93 12.52 -1.49 9.37
CA TYR A 93 12.42 -2.55 8.34
C TYR A 93 11.27 -3.52 8.62
N ALA A 94 11.14 -4.03 9.85
CA ALA A 94 10.11 -4.97 10.22
C ALA A 94 8.70 -4.37 10.09
N VAL A 95 8.53 -3.10 10.48
CA VAL A 95 7.24 -2.39 10.38
C VAL A 95 6.88 -2.12 8.93
N LEU A 96 7.84 -1.73 8.09
CA LEU A 96 7.61 -1.56 6.65
C LEU A 96 7.23 -2.90 5.99
N LEU A 97 7.91 -3.97 6.33
CA LEU A 97 7.60 -5.31 5.82
C LEU A 97 6.19 -5.76 6.23
N SER A 98 5.82 -5.58 7.51
CA SER A 98 4.48 -5.93 7.99
C SER A 98 3.39 -5.08 7.32
N ALA A 99 3.64 -3.80 7.09
CA ALA A 99 2.71 -2.91 6.39
C ALA A 99 2.50 -3.33 4.92
N VAL A 100 3.58 -3.74 4.23
CA VAL A 100 3.48 -4.25 2.85
C VAL A 100 2.71 -5.58 2.80
N ILE A 101 2.92 -6.47 3.77
CA ILE A 101 2.17 -7.74 3.87
C ILE A 101 0.68 -7.45 4.14
N ALA A 102 0.37 -6.52 5.05
CA ALA A 102 -1.00 -6.11 5.34
C ALA A 102 -1.68 -5.50 4.11
N GLN A 103 -0.97 -4.67 3.34
CA GLN A 103 -1.48 -4.12 2.09
C GLN A 103 -1.77 -5.22 1.06
N LEU A 104 -0.89 -6.21 0.95
CA LEU A 104 -1.10 -7.34 0.03
C LEU A 104 -2.33 -8.17 0.43
N ALA A 105 -2.51 -8.42 1.73
CA ALA A 105 -3.69 -9.11 2.25
C ALA A 105 -4.99 -8.34 1.99
N LEU A 106 -4.99 -7.03 2.21
CA LEU A 106 -6.13 -6.16 1.87
C LEU A 106 -6.42 -6.15 0.38
N ALA A 107 -5.39 -6.05 -0.48
CA ALA A 107 -5.57 -6.11 -1.92
C ALA A 107 -6.17 -7.45 -2.38
N ALA A 108 -5.71 -8.57 -1.81
CA ALA A 108 -6.28 -9.89 -2.07
C ALA A 108 -7.75 -9.99 -1.62
N LEU A 109 -8.08 -9.40 -0.47
CA LEU A 109 -9.46 -9.33 0.02
C LEU A 109 -10.35 -8.50 -0.90
N TYR A 110 -9.88 -7.35 -1.40
CA TYR A 110 -10.61 -6.56 -2.39
C TYR A 110 -10.86 -7.33 -3.69
N VAL A 111 -9.85 -8.04 -4.19
CA VAL A 111 -9.99 -8.90 -5.37
C VAL A 111 -11.03 -10.01 -5.12
N ALA A 112 -10.99 -10.66 -3.96
CA ALA A 112 -11.96 -11.68 -3.60
C ALA A 112 -13.40 -11.14 -3.56
N ILE A 113 -13.61 -9.97 -2.94
CA ILE A 113 -14.92 -9.31 -2.91
C ILE A 113 -15.38 -8.95 -4.33
N MET A 114 -14.49 -8.43 -5.16
CA MET A 114 -14.79 -8.11 -6.57
C MET A 114 -15.19 -9.36 -7.37
N LEU A 115 -14.51 -10.48 -7.17
CA LEU A 115 -14.85 -11.74 -7.83
C LEU A 115 -16.22 -12.27 -7.37
N LEU A 116 -16.54 -12.18 -6.09
CA LEU A 116 -17.85 -12.58 -5.55
C LEU A 116 -18.99 -11.68 -6.05
N ALA A 117 -18.71 -10.39 -6.27
CA ALA A 117 -19.67 -9.43 -6.78
C ALA A 117 -19.73 -9.36 -8.34
N LEU A 118 -18.94 -10.18 -9.04
CA LEU A 118 -18.73 -10.06 -10.48
C LEU A 118 -20.05 -10.13 -11.28
N ASP A 119 -20.96 -11.04 -10.93
CA ASP A 119 -22.25 -11.18 -11.60
C ASP A 119 -23.11 -9.93 -11.42
N SER A 120 -23.15 -9.37 -10.22
CA SER A 120 -23.87 -8.13 -9.93
C SER A 120 -23.27 -6.94 -10.68
N ILE A 121 -21.95 -6.89 -10.79
CA ILE A 121 -21.21 -5.86 -11.52
C ILE A 121 -21.51 -5.94 -13.03
N ILE A 122 -21.51 -7.14 -13.61
CA ILE A 122 -21.81 -7.37 -15.04
C ILE A 122 -23.25 -6.95 -15.35
N GLN A 123 -24.20 -7.29 -14.49
CA GLN A 123 -25.61 -6.89 -14.65
C GLN A 123 -25.76 -5.37 -14.55
N SER A 124 -25.06 -4.72 -13.61
CA SER A 124 -25.08 -3.27 -13.46
C SER A 124 -24.50 -2.56 -14.69
N MET A 125 -23.39 -3.05 -15.22
CA MET A 125 -22.77 -2.52 -16.46
C MET A 125 -23.71 -2.62 -17.66
N ARG A 126 -24.52 -3.67 -17.75
CA ARG A 126 -25.46 -3.86 -18.85
C ARG A 126 -26.61 -2.86 -18.83
N ASN A 127 -26.98 -2.38 -17.64
CA ASN A 127 -28.15 -1.51 -17.44
C ASN A 127 -27.81 -0.01 -17.35
N ARG A 128 -26.53 0.36 -17.05
CA ARG A 128 -26.13 1.76 -16.83
C ARG A 128 -24.74 2.05 -17.40
N SER A 129 -24.70 2.66 -18.56
CA SER A 129 -23.46 3.04 -19.23
C SER A 129 -22.60 4.08 -18.46
N SER A 130 -23.21 4.89 -17.58
CA SER A 130 -22.50 5.94 -16.85
C SER A 130 -21.66 5.45 -15.66
N GLU A 131 -22.00 4.30 -15.09
CA GLU A 131 -21.28 3.72 -13.93
C GLU A 131 -20.07 2.85 -14.33
N THR A 132 -20.00 2.46 -15.60
CA THR A 132 -18.91 1.63 -16.14
C THR A 132 -17.54 2.28 -15.95
N GLY A 133 -17.44 3.60 -16.10
CA GLY A 133 -16.19 4.33 -15.91
C GLY A 133 -15.64 4.25 -14.49
N ALA A 134 -16.50 4.36 -13.49
CA ALA A 134 -16.10 4.26 -12.09
C ALA A 134 -15.58 2.87 -11.74
N LEU A 135 -16.23 1.81 -12.24
CA LEU A 135 -15.80 0.43 -12.02
C LEU A 135 -14.44 0.12 -12.68
N VAL A 136 -14.25 0.56 -13.93
CA VAL A 136 -12.95 0.43 -14.63
C VAL A 136 -11.85 1.14 -13.85
N PHE A 137 -12.13 2.34 -13.34
CA PHE A 137 -11.19 3.10 -12.53
C PHE A 137 -10.81 2.37 -11.22
N ILE A 138 -11.80 1.79 -10.52
CA ILE A 138 -11.56 1.02 -9.29
C ILE A 138 -10.68 -0.21 -9.58
N ILE A 139 -10.98 -0.98 -10.62
CA ILE A 139 -10.19 -2.14 -11.04
C ILE A 139 -8.76 -1.72 -11.34
N PHE A 140 -8.58 -0.65 -12.07
CA PHE A 140 -7.26 -0.10 -12.40
C PHE A 140 -6.47 0.30 -11.15
N CYS A 141 -7.10 0.96 -10.17
CA CYS A 141 -6.48 1.32 -8.90
C CYS A 141 -6.05 0.08 -8.10
N ILE A 142 -6.88 -0.98 -8.07
CA ILE A 142 -6.56 -2.24 -7.38
C ILE A 142 -5.35 -2.91 -8.03
N LEU A 143 -5.29 -2.98 -9.36
CA LEU A 143 -4.18 -3.58 -10.10
C LEU A 143 -2.86 -2.82 -9.88
N ILE A 144 -2.90 -1.48 -9.92
CA ILE A 144 -1.73 -0.66 -9.60
C ILE A 144 -1.28 -0.89 -8.16
N GLY A 145 -2.21 -0.85 -7.20
CA GLY A 145 -1.91 -1.06 -5.79
C GLY A 145 -1.27 -2.43 -5.53
N LEU A 146 -1.80 -3.49 -6.17
CA LEU A 146 -1.25 -4.83 -6.09
C LEU A 146 0.16 -4.90 -6.70
N GLY A 147 0.35 -4.33 -7.89
CA GLY A 147 1.64 -4.29 -8.56
C GLY A 147 2.71 -3.58 -7.72
N MET A 148 2.36 -2.45 -7.10
CA MET A 148 3.26 -1.72 -6.20
C MET A 148 3.57 -2.50 -4.93
N ALA A 149 2.58 -3.17 -4.32
CA ALA A 149 2.78 -3.98 -3.13
C ALA A 149 3.71 -5.18 -3.39
N VAL A 150 3.51 -5.89 -4.50
CA VAL A 150 4.38 -7.00 -4.92
C VAL A 150 5.80 -6.51 -5.20
N SER A 151 5.94 -5.42 -5.95
CA SER A 151 7.26 -4.84 -6.27
C SER A 151 8.01 -4.43 -4.99
N ASN A 152 7.31 -3.82 -4.04
CA ASN A 152 7.87 -3.41 -2.76
C ASN A 152 8.31 -4.63 -1.93
N LEU A 153 7.49 -5.68 -1.88
CA LEU A 153 7.83 -6.93 -1.21
C LEU A 153 9.10 -7.57 -1.80
N VAL A 154 9.18 -7.65 -3.13
CA VAL A 154 10.37 -8.21 -3.83
C VAL A 154 11.63 -7.41 -3.48
N LEU A 155 11.56 -6.07 -3.46
CA LEU A 155 12.70 -5.21 -3.12
C LEU A 155 13.13 -5.38 -1.66
N LEU A 156 12.19 -5.51 -0.73
CA LEU A 156 12.47 -5.75 0.69
C LEU A 156 13.06 -7.14 0.94
N CYS A 157 12.67 -8.13 0.15
CA CYS A 157 13.18 -9.50 0.25
C CYS A 157 14.59 -9.67 -0.32
N LYS A 158 15.14 -8.71 -1.07
CA LYS A 158 16.51 -8.79 -1.60
C LYS A 158 17.54 -8.91 -0.48
N PRO A 159 18.55 -9.80 -0.62
CA PRO A 159 19.55 -10.02 0.43
C PRO A 159 20.32 -8.74 0.81
N ALA A 160 20.60 -7.88 -0.17
CA ALA A 160 21.26 -6.59 0.07
C ALA A 160 20.46 -5.68 1.01
N THR A 161 19.13 -5.63 0.86
CA THR A 161 18.24 -4.84 1.73
C THR A 161 18.20 -5.41 3.14
N ARG A 162 18.12 -6.74 3.27
CA ARG A 162 18.08 -7.42 4.57
C ARG A 162 19.39 -7.28 5.34
N GLN A 163 20.53 -7.41 4.64
CA GLN A 163 21.85 -7.25 5.26
C GLN A 163 22.05 -5.82 5.76
N TRP A 164 21.70 -4.84 4.94
CA TRP A 164 21.77 -3.44 5.32
C TRP A 164 20.88 -3.13 6.53
N ALA A 165 19.63 -3.62 6.54
CA ALA A 165 18.70 -3.41 7.65
C ALA A 165 19.25 -3.96 8.97
N LYS A 166 19.97 -5.10 8.94
CA LYS A 166 20.63 -5.68 10.14
C LYS A 166 21.84 -4.86 10.62
N GLN A 167 22.48 -4.08 9.75
CA GLN A 167 23.62 -3.25 10.12
C GLN A 167 23.23 -1.92 10.76
N VAL A 168 22.00 -1.45 10.53
CA VAL A 168 21.49 -0.15 10.97
C VAL A 168 20.46 -0.28 12.11
N SER A 169 19.96 -1.50 12.39
CA SER A 169 19.08 -1.77 13.54
C SER A 169 19.88 -2.00 14.80
#